data_c8c19041c0eb0db577e6d3c59b0a34a8
#
_entry.id   c8c19041c0eb0db577e6d3c59b0a34a8
#
_cell.length_a   1.000
_cell.length_b   1.000
_cell.length_c   1.000
_cell.angle_alpha   90.00
_cell.angle_beta   90.00
_cell.angle_gamma   90.00
#
_symmetry.space_group_name_H-M   'P 1'
#
loop_
_entity.id
_entity.type
_entity.pdbx_description
1 polymer ?
#
loop_
_entity_poly.entity_id
_entity_poly.type
_entity_poly.pdbx_seq_one_letter_code
_entity_poly.pdbx_strand_id
1 'polypeptide(L)'
;MLALAHERHGEASDCRGALLAAHRRASLRRDEIGQETTLNLLMRNYLHYNMYDQAEKLRSKAQLPASRSNQQQCRYLYYLGRIRAIQLEYSDAKECLTQAHRKAPKLAKGFALELTKWITVVRLLLGEVPEKKDLTTAVSGGAAAQTEMKIGYGTINDPQHAIAQEIQKRIGGN
;
A
#
# COMPACT_ATOMS: atom_id res chain seq x y z
N MET A 1 -16.47 6.53 1.31
CA MET A 1 -16.63 7.33 2.55
C MET A 1 -16.80 6.43 3.78
N LEU A 2 -17.77 5.51 3.81
CA LEU A 2 -18.09 4.65 4.96
C LEU A 2 -16.87 3.82 5.45
N ALA A 3 -16.15 3.15 4.55
CA ALA A 3 -14.95 2.37 4.92
C ALA A 3 -13.85 3.21 5.59
N LEU A 4 -13.66 4.45 5.14
CA LEU A 4 -12.69 5.37 5.74
C LEU A 4 -13.15 5.87 7.13
N ALA A 5 -14.44 6.04 7.34
CA ALA A 5 -14.99 6.40 8.65
C ALA A 5 -14.76 5.28 9.65
N HIS A 6 -15.10 4.03 9.33
CA HIS A 6 -14.84 2.87 10.18
C HIS A 6 -13.35 2.67 10.48
N GLU A 7 -12.48 2.92 9.49
CA GLU A 7 -11.03 2.84 9.69
C GLU A 7 -10.54 3.89 10.70
N ARG A 8 -11.10 5.11 10.68
CA ARG A 8 -10.76 6.17 11.66
C ARG A 8 -11.28 5.89 13.06
N HIS A 9 -12.39 5.17 13.18
CA HIS A 9 -12.96 4.76 14.47
C HIS A 9 -12.33 3.47 15.02
N GLY A 10 -11.41 2.84 14.30
CA GLY A 10 -10.79 1.57 14.70
C GLY A 10 -11.67 0.34 14.46
N GLU A 11 -12.85 0.50 13.88
CA GLU A 11 -13.85 -0.55 13.63
C GLU A 11 -13.81 -1.02 12.15
N ALA A 12 -12.65 -0.95 11.52
CA ALA A 12 -12.55 -1.32 10.10
C ALA A 12 -12.82 -2.81 9.83
N SER A 13 -12.79 -3.67 10.89
CA SER A 13 -13.21 -5.08 10.79
C SER A 13 -14.68 -5.22 10.42
N ASP A 14 -15.54 -4.36 10.96
CA ASP A 14 -17.00 -4.49 10.85
C ASP A 14 -17.49 -4.17 9.43
N CYS A 15 -16.81 -3.29 8.73
CA CYS A 15 -17.17 -2.98 7.35
C CYS A 15 -16.74 -4.06 6.34
N ARG A 16 -15.95 -5.08 6.75
CA ARG A 16 -15.43 -6.12 5.85
C ARG A 16 -16.55 -6.94 5.21
N GLY A 17 -17.53 -7.36 6.00
CA GLY A 17 -18.71 -8.09 5.50
C GLY A 17 -19.49 -7.29 4.46
N ALA A 18 -19.71 -6.01 4.73
CA ALA A 18 -20.40 -5.11 3.82
C ALA A 18 -19.62 -4.89 2.51
N LEU A 19 -18.30 -4.74 2.61
CA LEU A 19 -17.42 -4.62 1.44
C LEU A 19 -17.40 -5.89 0.58
N LEU A 20 -17.36 -7.08 1.20
CA LEU A 20 -17.46 -8.35 0.48
C LEU A 20 -18.81 -8.50 -0.23
N ALA A 21 -19.91 -8.14 0.44
CA ALA A 21 -21.24 -8.14 -0.18
C ALA A 21 -21.33 -7.13 -1.33
N ALA A 22 -20.73 -5.95 -1.18
CA ALA A 22 -20.65 -4.95 -2.25
C ALA A 22 -19.83 -5.45 -3.45
N HIS A 23 -18.70 -6.10 -3.20
CA HIS A 23 -17.86 -6.68 -4.25
C HIS A 23 -18.61 -7.77 -5.03
N ARG A 24 -19.31 -8.68 -4.33
CA ARG A 24 -20.15 -9.71 -4.97
C ARG A 24 -21.25 -9.10 -5.83
N ARG A 25 -21.93 -8.06 -5.34
CA ARG A 25 -22.95 -7.34 -6.12
C ARG A 25 -22.38 -6.67 -7.36
N ALA A 26 -21.21 -6.03 -7.25
CA ALA A 26 -20.51 -5.42 -8.38
C ALA A 26 -20.11 -6.48 -9.43
N SER A 27 -19.66 -7.66 -8.98
CA SER A 27 -19.31 -8.78 -9.85
C SER A 27 -20.52 -9.32 -10.60
N LEU A 28 -21.66 -9.50 -9.92
CA LEU A 28 -22.90 -9.97 -10.55
C LEU A 28 -23.46 -8.96 -11.57
N ARG A 29 -23.28 -7.67 -11.32
CA ARG A 29 -23.73 -6.59 -12.21
C ARG A 29 -22.73 -6.28 -13.33
N ARG A 30 -21.56 -6.94 -13.34
CA ARG A 30 -20.43 -6.61 -14.24
C ARG A 30 -20.02 -5.13 -14.16
N ASP A 31 -20.16 -4.53 -12.97
CA ASP A 31 -19.69 -3.17 -12.71
C ASP A 31 -18.17 -3.20 -12.45
N GLU A 32 -17.39 -2.95 -13.49
CA GLU A 32 -15.93 -2.97 -13.42
C GLU A 32 -15.37 -1.95 -12.42
N ILE A 33 -15.94 -0.75 -12.37
CA ILE A 33 -15.51 0.33 -11.47
C ILE A 33 -15.80 -0.04 -10.02
N GLY A 34 -16.97 -0.59 -9.76
CA GLY A 34 -17.38 -1.07 -8.45
C GLY A 34 -16.52 -2.24 -7.97
N GLN A 35 -16.21 -3.19 -8.85
CA GLN A 35 -15.32 -4.32 -8.54
C GLN A 35 -13.92 -3.84 -8.16
N GLU A 36 -13.32 -2.98 -8.97
CA GLU A 36 -11.98 -2.44 -8.75
C GLU A 36 -11.89 -1.63 -7.44
N THR A 37 -12.87 -0.77 -7.20
CA THR A 37 -12.92 0.06 -6.00
C THR A 37 -13.08 -0.78 -4.74
N THR A 38 -14.01 -1.73 -4.75
CA THR A 38 -14.27 -2.61 -3.59
C THR A 38 -13.13 -3.57 -3.35
N LEU A 39 -12.48 -4.09 -4.40
CA LEU A 39 -11.28 -4.91 -4.30
C LEU A 39 -10.14 -4.16 -3.61
N ASN A 40 -9.86 -2.93 -4.04
CA ASN A 40 -8.83 -2.10 -3.44
C ASN A 40 -9.11 -1.79 -1.95
N LEU A 41 -10.37 -1.53 -1.60
CA LEU A 41 -10.76 -1.30 -0.20
C LEU A 41 -10.62 -2.56 0.65
N LEU A 42 -10.96 -3.74 0.12
CA LEU A 42 -10.77 -5.01 0.80
C LEU A 42 -9.29 -5.35 0.99
N MET A 43 -8.46 -5.18 -0.05
CA MET A 43 -7.01 -5.39 0.06
C MET A 43 -6.40 -4.46 1.12
N ARG A 44 -6.80 -3.18 1.12
CA ARG A 44 -6.38 -2.23 2.16
C ARG A 44 -6.77 -2.70 3.56
N ASN A 45 -8.01 -3.14 3.74
CA ASN A 45 -8.50 -3.65 5.02
C ASN A 45 -7.72 -4.88 5.48
N TYR A 46 -7.50 -5.86 4.60
CA TYR A 46 -6.72 -7.05 4.95
C TYR A 46 -5.26 -6.71 5.30
N LEU A 47 -4.62 -5.81 4.57
CA LEU A 47 -3.26 -5.38 4.87
C LEU A 47 -3.16 -4.60 6.19
N HIS A 48 -4.20 -3.84 6.55
CA HIS A 48 -4.26 -3.13 7.82
C HIS A 48 -4.28 -4.10 9.01
N TYR A 49 -4.95 -5.23 8.88
CA TYR A 49 -5.03 -6.28 9.92
C TYR A 49 -4.00 -7.40 9.74
N ASN A 50 -2.99 -7.23 8.88
CA ASN A 50 -1.96 -8.23 8.59
C ASN A 50 -2.51 -9.59 8.13
N MET A 51 -3.68 -9.60 7.47
CA MET A 51 -4.35 -10.80 6.96
C MET A 51 -3.89 -11.13 5.54
N TYR A 52 -2.62 -11.38 5.36
CA TYR A 52 -1.98 -11.53 4.03
C TYR A 52 -2.52 -12.72 3.23
N ASP A 53 -2.75 -13.86 3.90
CA ASP A 53 -3.31 -15.05 3.25
C ASP A 53 -4.71 -14.81 2.69
N GLN A 54 -5.52 -14.03 3.40
CA GLN A 54 -6.85 -13.68 2.93
C GLN A 54 -6.82 -12.67 1.78
N ALA A 55 -5.89 -11.72 1.82
CA ALA A 55 -5.65 -10.80 0.72
C ALA A 55 -5.24 -11.54 -0.55
N GLU A 56 -4.35 -12.54 -0.44
CA GLU A 56 -3.93 -13.36 -1.56
C GLU A 56 -5.07 -14.25 -2.10
N LYS A 57 -5.84 -14.88 -1.23
CA LYS A 57 -7.03 -15.66 -1.63
C LYS A 57 -8.08 -14.79 -2.33
N LEU A 58 -8.23 -13.54 -1.89
CA LEU A 58 -9.12 -12.58 -2.56
C LEU A 58 -8.57 -12.24 -3.95
N ARG A 59 -7.28 -11.92 -4.04
CA ARG A 59 -6.61 -11.59 -5.29
C ARG A 59 -6.71 -12.71 -6.33
N SER A 60 -6.44 -13.95 -5.92
CA SER A 60 -6.47 -15.10 -6.82
C SER A 60 -7.86 -15.41 -7.38
N LYS A 61 -8.92 -15.07 -6.63
CA LYS A 61 -10.31 -15.24 -7.04
C LYS A 61 -10.89 -14.06 -7.81
N ALA A 62 -10.36 -12.87 -7.57
CA ALA A 62 -10.84 -11.66 -8.21
C ALA A 62 -10.28 -11.58 -9.64
N GLN A 63 -11.17 -11.63 -10.63
CA GLN A 63 -10.81 -11.24 -11.99
C GLN A 63 -10.63 -9.72 -11.99
N LEU A 64 -9.42 -9.27 -12.27
CA LEU A 64 -9.16 -7.85 -12.44
C LEU A 64 -9.78 -7.39 -13.75
N PRO A 65 -10.79 -6.52 -13.72
CA PRO A 65 -11.24 -5.87 -14.93
C PRO A 65 -10.11 -5.01 -15.50
N ALA A 66 -10.10 -4.83 -16.82
CA ALA A 66 -9.18 -3.90 -17.45
C ALA A 66 -9.40 -2.50 -16.86
N SER A 67 -8.51 -2.08 -15.96
CA SER A 67 -8.68 -0.84 -15.21
C SER A 67 -8.65 0.36 -16.14
N ARG A 68 -9.74 1.12 -16.13
CA ARG A 68 -9.83 2.41 -16.84
C ARG A 68 -9.27 3.57 -16.00
N SER A 69 -9.09 3.33 -14.70
CA SER A 69 -8.59 4.35 -13.78
C SER A 69 -7.15 4.11 -13.36
N ASN A 70 -6.23 4.96 -13.82
CA ASN A 70 -4.83 4.91 -13.40
C ASN A 70 -4.66 4.98 -11.88
N GLN A 71 -5.54 5.70 -11.18
CA GLN A 71 -5.50 5.82 -9.73
C GLN A 71 -5.82 4.50 -9.03
N GLN A 72 -6.85 3.79 -9.49
CA GLN A 72 -7.24 2.50 -8.91
C GLN A 72 -6.20 1.44 -9.23
N GLN A 73 -5.69 1.42 -10.44
CA GLN A 73 -4.63 0.51 -10.85
C GLN A 73 -3.34 0.73 -10.04
N CYS A 74 -2.99 1.99 -9.79
CA CYS A 74 -1.83 2.34 -8.98
C CYS A 74 -1.98 1.82 -7.53
N ARG A 75 -3.15 1.99 -6.91
CA ARG A 75 -3.45 1.46 -5.57
C ARG A 75 -3.38 -0.06 -5.54
N TYR A 76 -3.96 -0.71 -6.55
CA TYR A 76 -3.92 -2.16 -6.66
C TYR A 76 -2.49 -2.69 -6.74
N LEU A 77 -1.67 -2.12 -7.63
CA LEU A 77 -0.26 -2.51 -7.77
C LEU A 77 0.54 -2.27 -6.48
N TYR A 78 0.23 -1.20 -5.75
CA TYR A 78 0.85 -0.94 -4.44
C TYR A 78 0.50 -2.03 -3.42
N TYR A 79 -0.77 -2.40 -3.29
CA TYR A 79 -1.18 -3.46 -2.36
C TYR A 79 -0.62 -4.82 -2.78
N LEU A 80 -0.62 -5.12 -4.08
CA LEU A 80 -0.04 -6.33 -4.63
C LEU A 80 1.46 -6.41 -4.33
N GLY A 81 2.21 -5.34 -4.59
CA GLY A 81 3.64 -5.27 -4.30
C GLY A 81 3.96 -5.49 -2.82
N ARG A 82 3.13 -4.98 -1.90
CA ARG A 82 3.26 -5.25 -0.46
C ARG A 82 3.03 -6.72 -0.13
N ILE A 83 1.99 -7.35 -0.68
CA ILE A 83 1.70 -8.77 -0.47
C ILE A 83 2.86 -9.62 -0.98
N ARG A 84 3.37 -9.36 -2.20
CA ARG A 84 4.51 -10.06 -2.78
C ARG A 84 5.79 -9.91 -1.95
N ALA A 85 6.05 -8.71 -1.43
CA ALA A 85 7.19 -8.48 -0.56
C ALA A 85 7.14 -9.33 0.72
N ILE A 86 5.95 -9.50 1.31
CA ILE A 86 5.75 -10.32 2.50
C ILE A 86 5.85 -11.81 2.17
N GLN A 87 5.45 -12.22 0.96
CA GLN A 87 5.61 -13.58 0.45
C GLN A 87 7.06 -13.90 0.04
N LEU A 88 7.99 -12.98 0.22
CA LEU A 88 9.40 -13.09 -0.14
C LEU A 88 9.66 -13.11 -1.67
N GLU A 89 8.66 -12.77 -2.47
CA GLU A 89 8.75 -12.64 -3.92
C GLU A 89 9.24 -11.21 -4.29
N TYR A 90 10.48 -10.90 -3.93
CA TYR A 90 11.00 -9.53 -4.01
C TYR A 90 11.12 -8.99 -5.43
N SER A 91 11.42 -9.82 -6.43
CA SER A 91 11.50 -9.42 -7.84
C SER A 91 10.15 -8.91 -8.34
N ASP A 92 9.09 -9.69 -8.11
CA ASP A 92 7.73 -9.33 -8.50
C ASP A 92 7.22 -8.12 -7.71
N ALA A 93 7.56 -8.07 -6.41
CA ALA A 93 7.24 -6.92 -5.56
C ALA A 93 7.85 -5.62 -6.11
N LYS A 94 9.14 -5.65 -6.48
CA LYS A 94 9.85 -4.52 -7.07
C LYS A 94 9.19 -4.06 -8.37
N GLU A 95 8.82 -4.99 -9.24
CA GLU A 95 8.15 -4.66 -10.49
C GLU A 95 6.80 -3.99 -10.26
N CYS A 96 5.93 -4.59 -9.43
CA CYS A 96 4.63 -4.04 -9.08
C CYS A 96 4.74 -2.64 -8.47
N LEU A 97 5.64 -2.45 -7.50
CA LEU A 97 5.83 -1.16 -6.84
C LEU A 97 6.39 -0.10 -7.78
N THR A 98 7.32 -0.47 -8.67
CA THR A 98 7.88 0.44 -9.69
C THR A 98 6.81 0.86 -10.70
N GLN A 99 5.97 -0.08 -11.14
CA GLN A 99 4.82 0.23 -12.00
C GLN A 99 3.81 1.14 -11.30
N ALA A 100 3.53 0.90 -10.01
CA ALA A 100 2.68 1.77 -9.20
C ALA A 100 3.25 3.19 -9.12
N HIS A 101 4.56 3.32 -8.89
CA HIS A 101 5.22 4.62 -8.81
C HIS A 101 5.12 5.42 -10.12
N ARG A 102 5.28 4.75 -11.28
CA ARG A 102 5.13 5.39 -12.60
C ARG A 102 3.70 5.89 -12.86
N LYS A 103 2.69 5.20 -12.33
CA LYS A 103 1.27 5.53 -12.48
C LYS A 103 0.73 6.46 -11.38
N ALA A 104 1.54 6.74 -10.35
CA ALA A 104 1.14 7.58 -9.24
C ALA A 104 0.84 9.02 -9.68
N PRO A 105 -0.26 9.62 -9.22
CA PRO A 105 -0.56 11.02 -9.52
C PRO A 105 0.51 11.93 -8.93
N LYS A 106 0.99 12.89 -9.72
CA LYS A 106 2.03 13.86 -9.28
C LYS A 106 1.63 14.68 -8.04
N LEU A 107 0.33 14.89 -7.85
CA LEU A 107 -0.21 15.63 -6.71
C LEU A 107 -0.22 14.81 -5.41
N ALA A 108 -0.17 13.48 -5.49
CA ALA A 108 -0.23 12.60 -4.32
C ALA A 108 1.17 12.34 -3.73
N LYS A 109 1.83 13.40 -3.25
CA LYS A 109 3.21 13.34 -2.72
C LYS A 109 3.38 12.31 -1.60
N GLY A 110 2.44 12.24 -0.65
CA GLY A 110 2.49 11.28 0.45
C GLY A 110 2.44 9.83 -0.04
N PHE A 111 1.61 9.53 -1.03
CA PHE A 111 1.53 8.19 -1.60
C PHE A 111 2.79 7.82 -2.40
N ALA A 112 3.33 8.77 -3.16
CA ALA A 112 4.60 8.58 -3.88
C ALA A 112 5.76 8.30 -2.90
N LEU A 113 5.77 8.98 -1.76
CA LEU A 113 6.73 8.74 -0.70
C LEU A 113 6.64 7.32 -0.11
N GLU A 114 5.43 6.85 0.19
CA GLU A 114 5.21 5.49 0.67
C GLU A 114 5.67 4.44 -0.35
N LEU A 115 5.40 4.67 -1.64
CA LEU A 115 5.91 3.82 -2.71
C LEU A 115 7.44 3.81 -2.73
N THR A 116 8.09 4.96 -2.63
CA THR A 116 9.56 5.06 -2.61
C THR A 116 10.14 4.29 -1.42
N LYS A 117 9.56 4.41 -0.23
CA LYS A 117 9.99 3.64 0.94
C LYS A 117 9.95 2.12 0.68
N TRP A 118 8.82 1.63 0.19
CA TRP A 118 8.66 0.20 -0.11
C TRP A 118 9.62 -0.28 -1.21
N ILE A 119 9.78 0.50 -2.28
CA ILE A 119 10.74 0.19 -3.35
C ILE A 119 12.16 0.12 -2.80
N THR A 120 12.55 1.08 -1.96
CA THR A 120 13.88 1.11 -1.33
C THR A 120 14.12 -0.13 -0.47
N VAL A 121 13.16 -0.50 0.38
CA VAL A 121 13.25 -1.70 1.22
C VAL A 121 13.39 -2.97 0.36
N VAL A 122 12.54 -3.12 -0.66
CA VAL A 122 12.57 -4.30 -1.53
C VAL A 122 13.88 -4.38 -2.33
N ARG A 123 14.41 -3.25 -2.81
CA ARG A 123 15.73 -3.21 -3.48
C ARG A 123 16.86 -3.64 -2.54
N LEU A 124 16.85 -3.18 -1.30
CA LEU A 124 17.83 -3.60 -0.27
C LEU A 124 17.73 -5.11 0.00
N LEU A 125 16.53 -5.66 0.08
CA LEU A 125 16.31 -7.11 0.27
C LEU A 125 16.78 -7.93 -0.94
N LEU A 126 16.78 -7.35 -2.15
CA LEU A 126 17.37 -7.94 -3.36
C LEU A 126 18.90 -7.80 -3.41
N GLY A 127 19.52 -7.11 -2.45
CA GLY A 127 20.96 -6.82 -2.45
C GLY A 127 21.36 -5.65 -3.37
N GLU A 128 20.37 -4.89 -3.87
CA GLU A 128 20.65 -3.70 -4.67
C GLU A 128 20.89 -2.49 -3.75
N VAL A 129 21.95 -1.76 -4.00
CA VAL A 129 22.24 -0.51 -3.26
C VAL A 129 21.42 0.63 -3.91
N PRO A 130 20.42 1.19 -3.21
CA PRO A 130 19.65 2.32 -3.74
C PRO A 130 20.53 3.58 -3.80
N GLU A 131 20.21 4.50 -4.70
CA GLU A 131 20.90 5.77 -4.78
C GLU A 131 20.71 6.59 -3.50
N LYS A 132 21.71 7.42 -3.15
CA LYS A 132 21.64 8.29 -1.97
C LYS A 132 20.40 9.21 -1.98
N LYS A 133 19.94 9.61 -3.15
CA LYS A 133 18.72 10.40 -3.34
C LYS A 133 17.45 9.64 -2.87
N ASP A 134 17.35 8.36 -3.24
CA ASP A 134 16.20 7.51 -2.86
C ASP A 134 16.14 7.32 -1.35
N LEU A 135 17.29 7.08 -0.72
CA LEU A 135 17.42 6.96 0.73
C LEU A 135 17.05 8.27 1.43
N THR A 136 17.55 9.40 0.95
CA THR A 136 17.28 10.72 1.54
C THR A 136 15.78 11.05 1.43
N THR A 137 15.16 10.76 0.28
CA THR A 137 13.74 10.97 0.07
C THR A 137 12.90 10.07 0.98
N ALA A 138 13.29 8.80 1.12
CA ALA A 138 12.59 7.84 1.99
C ALA A 138 12.67 8.23 3.47
N VAL A 139 13.81 8.80 3.92
CA VAL A 139 14.05 9.19 5.31
C VAL A 139 13.50 10.60 5.62
N SER A 140 13.81 11.60 4.81
CA SER A 140 13.41 13.00 5.05
C SER A 140 11.91 13.22 4.89
N GLY A 141 11.26 12.45 4.02
CA GLY A 141 9.81 12.48 3.88
C GLY A 141 9.05 12.02 5.13
N GLY A 142 9.71 11.28 6.05
CA GLY A 142 9.12 10.90 7.33
C GLY A 142 8.84 12.10 8.25
N ALA A 143 9.70 13.10 8.28
CA ALA A 143 9.53 14.27 9.15
C ALA A 143 8.54 15.31 8.56
N ALA A 144 8.57 15.56 7.25
CA ALA A 144 7.67 16.50 6.59
C ALA A 144 6.26 15.90 6.38
N ALA A 145 6.17 14.60 6.10
CA ALA A 145 4.90 13.91 5.93
C ALA A 145 4.13 13.71 7.25
N GLN A 146 4.78 13.69 8.40
CA GLN A 146 4.11 13.66 9.71
C GLN A 146 3.23 14.89 9.95
N THR A 147 3.60 16.04 9.39
CA THR A 147 2.80 17.26 9.52
C THR A 147 1.61 17.27 8.54
N GLU A 148 1.77 16.72 7.34
CA GLU A 148 0.68 16.62 6.35
C GLU A 148 -0.19 15.35 6.53
N MET A 149 0.36 14.25 7.08
CA MET A 149 -0.38 13.00 7.36
C MET A 149 -1.34 13.13 8.55
N LYS A 150 -1.18 14.10 9.44
CA LYS A 150 -2.17 14.37 10.50
C LYS A 150 -3.56 14.68 9.97
N ILE A 151 -3.69 14.97 8.69
CA ILE A 151 -4.96 15.29 8.05
C ILE A 151 -5.60 14.09 7.33
N GLY A 152 -4.89 12.97 7.10
CA GLY A 152 -5.40 11.88 6.26
C GLY A 152 -5.22 10.43 6.74
N TYR A 153 -4.26 10.15 7.59
CA TYR A 153 -3.99 8.78 8.06
C TYR A 153 -3.68 8.82 9.55
N GLY A 154 -4.55 8.18 10.35
CA GLY A 154 -4.27 7.97 11.78
C GLY A 154 -2.89 7.35 11.97
N THR A 155 -2.24 7.73 13.05
CA THR A 155 -0.95 7.20 13.49
C THR A 155 -0.98 5.67 13.50
N ILE A 156 -0.50 5.07 12.42
CA ILE A 156 -0.20 3.65 12.42
C ILE A 156 1.15 3.54 13.15
N ASN A 157 1.17 2.85 14.28
CA ASN A 157 2.40 2.34 14.87
C ASN A 157 3.00 1.34 13.86
N ASP A 158 3.75 1.86 12.90
CA ASP A 158 4.35 1.07 11.85
C ASP A 158 5.69 0.54 12.39
N PRO A 159 5.88 -0.79 12.50
CA PRO A 159 7.15 -1.38 12.91
C PRO A 159 8.32 -0.94 12.01
N GLN A 160 8.04 -0.41 10.83
CA GLN A 160 9.04 0.17 9.92
C GLN A 160 9.69 1.44 10.47
N HIS A 161 9.00 2.19 11.35
CA HIS A 161 9.59 3.37 11.98
C HIS A 161 10.72 3.00 12.95
N ALA A 162 10.59 1.87 13.62
CA ALA A 162 11.63 1.33 14.51
C ALA A 162 12.87 0.89 13.72
N ILE A 163 12.67 0.25 12.56
CA ILE A 163 13.78 -0.18 11.67
C ILE A 163 14.51 1.03 11.07
N ALA A 164 13.78 2.04 10.62
CA ALA A 164 14.36 3.27 10.08
C ALA A 164 15.18 4.03 11.13
N GLN A 165 14.69 4.11 12.38
CA GLN A 165 15.42 4.72 13.50
C GLN A 165 16.68 3.93 13.87
N GLU A 166 16.62 2.60 13.86
CA GLU A 166 17.77 1.75 14.15
C GLU A 166 18.86 1.87 13.07
N ILE A 167 18.47 1.95 11.79
CA ILE A 167 19.41 2.20 10.68
C ILE A 167 20.04 3.59 10.81
N GLN A 168 19.26 4.60 11.18
CA GLN A 168 19.77 5.97 11.35
C GLN A 168 20.76 6.09 12.51
N LYS A 169 20.53 5.33 13.60
CA LYS A 169 21.41 5.26 14.77
C LYS A 169 22.76 4.60 14.45
N ARG A 170 22.75 3.60 13.56
CA ARG A 170 23.99 2.91 13.12
C ARG A 170 24.80 3.68 12.08
N ILE A 171 24.15 4.51 11.25
CA ILE A 171 24.83 5.31 10.23
C ILE A 171 25.30 6.66 10.77
N GLY A 172 24.64 7.22 11.79
CA GLY A 172 24.95 8.53 12.38
C GLY A 172 25.96 8.51 13.54
N GLY A 173 26.50 7.35 13.90
CA GLY A 173 27.46 7.18 14.99
C GLY A 173 28.90 7.05 14.49
N ASN A 174 29.39 8.08 13.81
CA ASN A 174 30.84 8.36 13.62
C ASN A 174 31.04 9.85 13.55
#